data_b661900f7518c332e13e344119cacf72
#
_entry.id   b661900f7518c332e13e344119cacf72
#
_cell.length_a   1.000
_cell.length_b   1.000
_cell.length_c   1.000
_cell.angle_alpha   90.00
_cell.angle_beta   90.00
_cell.angle_gamma   90.00
#
_symmetry.space_group_name_H-M   'P 1'
#
loop_
_entity.id
_entity.type
_entity.pdbx_description
1 polymer ?
#
loop_
_entity_poly.entity_id
_entity_poly.type
_entity_poly.pdbx_seq_one_letter_code
_entity_poly.pdbx_strand_id
1 'polypeptide(L)'
;ILFIPDPNLGGYVAKQLPEKQFAFYHGGCPRHIVCSAADVAKARAAHPEALLLVHPECRPEVVEQADYVGSTTGIMAYAEKSDAKEFIIGTENSIVEHLSYVCPEKRFYPLAVQLTCMNMKLTTLMDIYHCLQGSGGEEIILPQDVMQGAGRCIRRMVELGG
;
A
#
# COMPACT_ATOMS: atom_id res chain seq x y z
N ILE A 1 6.43 17.65 12.64
CA ILE A 1 6.24 16.19 12.53
C ILE A 1 7.36 15.62 11.66
N LEU A 2 8.16 14.68 12.19
CA LEU A 2 9.06 13.88 11.37
C LEU A 2 8.27 12.70 10.83
N PHE A 3 8.07 12.66 9.51
CA PHE A 3 7.33 11.60 8.85
C PHE A 3 8.28 10.58 8.20
N ILE A 4 8.09 9.32 8.53
CA ILE A 4 8.83 8.16 8.01
C ILE A 4 7.83 7.06 7.64
N PRO A 5 8.15 6.15 6.72
CA PRO A 5 9.38 6.09 5.90
C PRO A 5 9.23 6.75 4.52
N ASP A 6 8.00 7.04 4.06
CA ASP A 6 7.70 7.40 2.68
C ASP A 6 7.31 8.89 2.52
N PRO A 7 8.06 9.69 1.71
CA PRO A 7 7.77 11.11 1.53
C PRO A 7 6.52 11.38 0.68
N ASN A 8 6.10 10.48 -0.22
CA ASN A 8 4.87 10.66 -1.00
C ASN A 8 3.66 10.50 -0.09
N LEU A 9 3.62 9.43 0.71
CA LEU A 9 2.61 9.24 1.76
C LEU A 9 2.61 10.43 2.74
N GLY A 10 3.80 10.85 3.19
CA GLY A 10 3.94 12.00 4.09
C GLY A 10 3.41 13.29 3.47
N GLY A 11 3.71 13.54 2.20
CA GLY A 11 3.20 14.68 1.45
C GLY A 11 1.68 14.65 1.26
N TYR A 12 1.11 13.47 1.04
CA TYR A 12 -0.33 13.28 1.00
C TYR A 12 -1.00 13.63 2.34
N VAL A 13 -0.44 13.16 3.46
CA VAL A 13 -0.92 13.48 4.81
C VAL A 13 -0.75 14.97 5.13
N ALA A 14 0.39 15.56 4.76
CA ALA A 14 0.66 16.98 5.01
C ALA A 14 -0.34 17.91 4.29
N LYS A 15 -0.81 17.56 3.09
CA LYS A 15 -1.88 18.30 2.40
C LYS A 15 -3.19 18.33 3.20
N GLN A 16 -3.45 17.34 4.04
CA GLN A 16 -4.66 17.26 4.87
C GLN A 16 -4.50 17.97 6.22
N LEU A 17 -3.28 18.30 6.61
CA LEU A 17 -2.93 18.96 7.88
C LEU A 17 -2.05 20.19 7.62
N PRO A 18 -2.57 21.20 6.89
CA PRO A 18 -1.78 22.36 6.44
C PRO A 18 -1.24 23.21 7.59
N GLU A 19 -1.82 23.11 8.78
CA GLU A 19 -1.38 23.81 9.98
C GLU A 19 -0.16 23.17 10.65
N LYS A 20 0.25 21.96 10.22
CA LYS A 20 1.41 21.24 10.77
C LYS A 20 2.64 21.40 9.89
N GLN A 21 3.78 21.50 10.53
CA GLN A 21 5.08 21.47 9.84
C GLN A 21 5.57 20.03 9.75
N PHE A 22 5.91 19.59 8.53
CA PHE A 22 6.42 18.26 8.26
C PHE A 22 7.88 18.30 7.83
N ALA A 23 8.67 17.35 8.34
CA ALA A 23 9.97 16.97 7.80
C ALA A 23 9.88 15.52 7.33
N PHE A 24 10.36 15.25 6.12
CA PHE A 24 10.25 13.92 5.50
C PHE A 24 11.59 13.21 5.51
N TYR A 25 11.56 11.91 5.76
CA TYR A 25 12.71 11.03 5.55
C TYR A 25 12.84 10.68 4.05
N HIS A 26 14.08 10.56 3.57
CA HIS A 26 14.38 10.20 2.18
C HIS A 26 14.31 8.67 1.98
N GLY A 27 13.14 8.10 2.17
CA GLY A 27 12.85 6.70 1.90
C GLY A 27 11.79 6.58 0.81
N GLY A 28 11.05 5.48 0.82
CA GLY A 28 9.90 5.27 -0.04
C GLY A 28 9.80 3.86 -0.62
N CYS A 29 8.60 3.51 -1.02
CA CYS A 29 8.35 2.21 -1.64
C CYS A 29 8.84 2.20 -3.10
N PRO A 30 9.86 1.38 -3.47
CA PRO A 30 10.39 1.34 -4.83
C PRO A 30 9.36 0.82 -5.85
N ARG A 31 8.24 0.26 -5.41
CA ARG A 31 7.17 -0.22 -6.30
C ARG A 31 6.17 0.88 -6.63
N HIS A 32 5.75 1.67 -5.66
CA HIS A 32 4.78 2.75 -5.92
C HIS A 32 5.40 3.92 -6.68
N ILE A 33 6.66 4.26 -6.43
CA ILE A 33 7.34 5.40 -7.07
C ILE A 33 7.67 5.19 -8.56
N VAL A 34 7.57 3.97 -9.10
CA VAL A 34 7.83 3.75 -10.54
C VAL A 34 6.64 4.10 -11.42
N CYS A 35 5.43 4.16 -10.87
CA CYS A 35 4.25 4.57 -11.63
C CYS A 35 4.27 6.06 -11.94
N SER A 36 3.87 6.39 -13.14
CA SER A 36 3.88 7.75 -13.71
C SER A 36 2.51 8.16 -14.24
N ALA A 37 2.34 9.45 -14.54
CA ALA A 37 1.16 9.95 -15.23
C ALA A 37 0.94 9.27 -16.61
N ALA A 38 2.02 8.85 -17.29
CA ALA A 38 1.90 8.12 -18.55
C ALA A 38 1.26 6.73 -18.37
N ASP A 39 1.56 6.04 -17.25
CA ASP A 39 0.91 4.76 -16.93
C ASP A 39 -0.59 4.97 -16.66
N VAL A 40 -0.96 6.05 -15.98
CA VAL A 40 -2.36 6.43 -15.76
C VAL A 40 -3.06 6.68 -17.09
N ALA A 41 -2.47 7.51 -17.96
CA ALA A 41 -3.06 7.81 -19.26
C ALA A 41 -3.26 6.54 -20.10
N LYS A 42 -2.28 5.63 -20.10
CA LYS A 42 -2.37 4.35 -20.80
C LYS A 42 -3.48 3.46 -20.24
N ALA A 43 -3.57 3.35 -18.92
CA ALA A 43 -4.58 2.52 -18.25
C ALA A 43 -5.99 3.06 -18.48
N ARG A 44 -6.20 4.39 -18.36
CA ARG A 44 -7.50 5.03 -18.65
C ARG A 44 -7.89 4.93 -20.12
N ALA A 45 -6.95 4.99 -21.05
CA ALA A 45 -7.24 4.79 -22.47
C ALA A 45 -7.68 3.36 -22.78
N ALA A 46 -7.13 2.37 -22.05
CA ALA A 46 -7.53 0.96 -22.20
C ALA A 46 -8.86 0.63 -21.48
N HIS A 47 -9.17 1.34 -20.39
CA HIS A 47 -10.32 1.10 -19.52
C HIS A 47 -11.00 2.42 -19.15
N PRO A 48 -11.69 3.09 -20.10
CA PRO A 48 -12.20 4.47 -19.92
C PRO A 48 -13.29 4.60 -18.85
N GLU A 49 -14.04 3.53 -18.57
CA GLU A 49 -15.11 3.53 -17.56
C GLU A 49 -14.61 3.12 -16.15
N ALA A 50 -13.35 2.66 -16.04
CA ALA A 50 -12.83 2.17 -14.79
C ALA A 50 -12.42 3.30 -13.85
N LEU A 51 -12.81 3.20 -12.56
CA LEU A 51 -12.32 4.09 -11.51
C LEU A 51 -10.87 3.77 -11.15
N LEU A 52 -10.03 4.80 -11.03
CA LEU A 52 -8.64 4.67 -10.62
C LEU A 52 -8.51 4.78 -9.10
N LEU A 53 -8.10 3.69 -8.45
CA LEU A 53 -7.87 3.62 -7.01
C LEU A 53 -6.37 3.47 -6.75
N VAL A 54 -5.75 4.40 -6.02
CA VAL A 54 -4.29 4.40 -5.83
C VAL A 54 -3.87 4.47 -4.37
N HIS A 55 -2.70 3.89 -4.09
CA HIS A 55 -2.03 4.04 -2.80
C HIS A 55 -1.32 5.40 -2.71
N PRO A 56 -1.37 6.10 -1.56
CA PRO A 56 -0.77 7.43 -1.40
C PRO A 56 0.78 7.45 -1.44
N GLU A 57 1.43 6.28 -1.48
CA GLU A 57 2.88 6.17 -1.77
C GLU A 57 3.21 6.33 -3.26
N CYS A 58 2.21 6.32 -4.15
CA CYS A 58 2.41 6.69 -5.55
C CYS A 58 2.84 8.14 -5.66
N ARG A 59 3.49 8.48 -6.79
CA ARG A 59 3.89 9.87 -7.05
C ARG A 59 2.70 10.82 -7.03
N PRO A 60 2.90 12.10 -6.63
CA PRO A 60 1.81 13.08 -6.57
C PRO A 60 1.01 13.18 -7.88
N GLU A 61 1.69 13.14 -9.04
CA GLU A 61 1.03 13.20 -10.35
C GLU A 61 0.14 12.00 -10.68
N VAL A 62 0.31 10.87 -9.99
CA VAL A 62 -0.57 9.70 -10.07
C VAL A 62 -1.74 9.85 -9.11
N VAL A 63 -1.44 10.25 -7.86
CA VAL A 63 -2.43 10.46 -6.80
C VAL A 63 -3.46 11.52 -7.18
N GLU A 64 -3.02 12.62 -7.83
CA GLU A 64 -3.89 13.73 -8.25
C GLU A 64 -4.87 13.34 -9.36
N GLN A 65 -4.64 12.25 -10.06
CA GLN A 65 -5.54 11.73 -11.11
C GLN A 65 -6.47 10.61 -10.61
N ALA A 66 -6.34 10.21 -9.33
CA ALA A 66 -7.11 9.10 -8.77
C ALA A 66 -8.55 9.50 -8.43
N ASP A 67 -9.48 8.58 -8.63
CA ASP A 67 -10.86 8.71 -8.17
C ASP A 67 -10.98 8.38 -6.68
N TYR A 68 -10.07 7.54 -6.16
CA TYR A 68 -9.93 7.26 -4.74
C TYR A 68 -8.46 7.06 -4.34
N VAL A 69 -8.08 7.60 -3.19
CA VAL A 69 -6.75 7.44 -2.61
C VAL A 69 -6.89 6.86 -1.21
N GLY A 70 -6.21 5.75 -0.95
CA GLY A 70 -6.27 5.10 0.35
C GLY A 70 -5.25 3.99 0.55
N SER A 71 -5.22 3.45 1.76
CA SER A 71 -4.43 2.25 2.06
C SER A 71 -4.92 1.06 1.23
N THR A 72 -4.12 0.01 1.14
CA THR A 72 -4.50 -1.23 0.46
C THR A 72 -5.85 -1.77 0.95
N THR A 73 -6.07 -1.80 2.28
CA THR A 73 -7.36 -2.18 2.86
C THR A 73 -8.48 -1.21 2.49
N GLY A 74 -8.19 0.10 2.46
CA GLY A 74 -9.15 1.12 2.04
C GLY A 74 -9.55 0.95 0.57
N ILE A 75 -8.60 0.68 -0.33
CA ILE A 75 -8.84 0.39 -1.75
C ILE A 75 -9.77 -0.83 -1.89
N MET A 76 -9.48 -1.93 -1.19
CA MET A 76 -10.32 -3.13 -1.20
C MET A 76 -11.74 -2.82 -0.73
N ALA A 77 -11.89 -2.18 0.43
CA ALA A 77 -13.20 -1.84 0.98
C ALA A 77 -14.00 -0.86 0.08
N TYR A 78 -13.32 0.08 -0.58
CA TYR A 78 -13.96 0.98 -1.54
C TYR A 78 -14.46 0.21 -2.76
N ALA A 79 -13.61 -0.64 -3.34
CA ALA A 79 -13.96 -1.44 -4.51
C ALA A 79 -15.13 -2.41 -4.24
N GLU A 80 -15.14 -3.05 -3.06
CA GLU A 80 -16.22 -3.96 -2.66
C GLU A 80 -17.57 -3.23 -2.53
N LYS A 81 -17.58 -2.04 -1.89
CA LYS A 81 -18.81 -1.28 -1.60
C LYS A 81 -19.32 -0.43 -2.75
N SER A 82 -18.47 -0.09 -3.71
CA SER A 82 -18.82 0.76 -4.85
C SER A 82 -19.78 0.06 -5.82
N ASP A 83 -20.68 0.80 -6.41
CA ASP A 83 -21.56 0.32 -7.49
C ASP A 83 -20.86 0.21 -8.85
N ALA A 84 -19.67 0.82 -9.00
CA ALA A 84 -18.86 0.74 -10.20
C ALA A 84 -18.47 -0.72 -10.50
N LYS A 85 -18.30 -1.03 -11.79
CA LYS A 85 -18.03 -2.39 -12.26
C LYS A 85 -16.61 -2.62 -12.70
N GLU A 86 -15.86 -1.55 -12.93
CA GLU A 86 -14.48 -1.64 -13.42
C GLU A 86 -13.56 -0.73 -12.62
N PHE A 87 -12.37 -1.23 -12.27
CA PHE A 87 -11.40 -0.52 -11.44
C PHE A 87 -9.98 -0.72 -11.96
N ILE A 88 -9.21 0.35 -12.00
CA ILE A 88 -7.76 0.33 -12.19
C ILE A 88 -7.13 0.45 -10.80
N ILE A 89 -6.27 -0.50 -10.45
CA ILE A 89 -5.68 -0.61 -9.11
C ILE A 89 -4.22 -0.16 -9.13
N GLY A 90 -3.94 0.94 -8.44
CA GLY A 90 -2.62 1.55 -8.31
C GLY A 90 -1.94 1.22 -6.97
N THR A 91 -1.88 -0.07 -6.64
CA THR A 91 -1.08 -0.62 -5.54
C THR A 91 -0.51 -1.98 -5.95
N GLU A 92 0.07 -2.75 -5.02
CA GLU A 92 0.67 -4.06 -5.31
C GLU A 92 -0.32 -5.00 -5.99
N ASN A 93 0.12 -5.62 -7.10
CA ASN A 93 -0.76 -6.30 -8.07
C ASN A 93 -1.49 -7.54 -7.51
N SER A 94 -1.06 -8.15 -6.40
CA SER A 94 -1.81 -9.24 -5.76
C SER A 94 -3.22 -8.81 -5.32
N ILE A 95 -3.44 -7.51 -5.12
CA ILE A 95 -4.76 -6.97 -4.77
C ILE A 95 -5.74 -7.11 -5.93
N VAL A 96 -5.28 -7.01 -7.18
CA VAL A 96 -6.11 -7.28 -8.36
C VAL A 96 -6.62 -8.72 -8.37
N GLU A 97 -5.72 -9.67 -8.08
CA GLU A 97 -6.07 -11.10 -7.99
C GLU A 97 -7.07 -11.36 -6.86
N HIS A 98 -6.81 -10.79 -5.67
CA HIS A 98 -7.68 -10.91 -4.51
C HIS A 98 -9.08 -10.34 -4.79
N LEU A 99 -9.17 -9.11 -5.29
CA LEU A 99 -10.45 -8.47 -5.60
C LEU A 99 -11.22 -9.20 -6.70
N SER A 100 -10.52 -9.74 -7.71
CA SER A 100 -11.17 -10.56 -8.75
C SER A 100 -11.76 -11.85 -8.20
N TYR A 101 -11.18 -12.38 -7.12
CA TYR A 101 -11.71 -13.58 -6.44
C TYR A 101 -12.92 -13.25 -5.55
N VAL A 102 -12.86 -12.16 -4.77
CA VAL A 102 -13.94 -11.82 -3.81
C VAL A 102 -15.12 -11.08 -4.45
N CYS A 103 -14.89 -10.41 -5.58
CA CYS A 103 -15.91 -9.65 -6.33
C CYS A 103 -15.96 -10.10 -7.79
N PRO A 104 -16.39 -11.35 -8.09
CA PRO A 104 -16.33 -11.92 -9.44
C PRO A 104 -17.24 -11.21 -10.46
N GLU A 105 -18.17 -10.38 -10.01
CA GLU A 105 -19.07 -9.56 -10.84
C GLU A 105 -18.44 -8.23 -11.28
N LYS A 106 -17.22 -7.91 -10.81
CA LYS A 106 -16.47 -6.69 -11.12
C LYS A 106 -15.18 -7.02 -11.87
N ARG A 107 -14.61 -6.03 -12.51
CA ARG A 107 -13.35 -6.17 -13.27
C ARG A 107 -12.28 -5.28 -12.66
N PHE A 108 -11.10 -5.85 -12.49
CA PHE A 108 -9.96 -5.19 -11.88
C PHE A 108 -8.75 -5.26 -12.80
N TYR A 109 -8.11 -4.13 -13.02
CA TYR A 109 -6.97 -4.00 -13.91
C TYR A 109 -5.78 -3.42 -13.14
N PRO A 110 -4.58 -3.95 -13.28
CA PRO A 110 -3.41 -3.33 -12.68
C PRO A 110 -3.08 -2.01 -13.38
N LEU A 111 -2.75 -0.97 -12.61
CA LEU A 111 -2.27 0.30 -13.18
C LEU A 111 -0.99 0.07 -13.98
N ALA A 112 -0.06 -0.73 -13.46
CA ALA A 112 1.19 -1.08 -14.12
C ALA A 112 1.74 -2.41 -13.62
N VAL A 113 2.41 -3.16 -14.51
CA VAL A 113 3.04 -4.45 -14.16
C VAL A 113 4.17 -4.30 -13.13
N GLN A 114 4.81 -3.13 -13.08
CA GLN A 114 5.89 -2.79 -12.16
C GLN A 114 5.45 -2.75 -10.69
N LEU A 115 4.15 -2.67 -10.42
CA LEU A 115 3.58 -2.75 -9.07
C LEU A 115 3.65 -4.16 -8.45
N THR A 116 4.17 -5.16 -9.15
CA THR A 116 4.46 -6.47 -8.56
C THR A 116 5.67 -6.40 -7.64
N CYS A 117 5.46 -6.67 -6.35
CA CYS A 117 6.52 -6.64 -5.35
C CYS A 117 7.10 -8.04 -5.09
N MET A 118 8.29 -8.31 -5.62
CA MET A 118 8.95 -9.60 -5.41
C MET A 118 9.29 -9.85 -3.93
N ASN A 119 9.62 -8.80 -3.16
CA ASN A 119 9.91 -8.96 -1.73
C ASN A 119 8.69 -9.46 -0.93
N MET A 120 7.48 -9.02 -1.29
CA MET A 120 6.25 -9.52 -0.65
C MET A 120 5.94 -10.98 -1.01
N LYS A 121 6.57 -11.52 -2.06
CA LYS A 121 6.38 -12.90 -2.53
C LYS A 121 7.48 -13.86 -2.04
N LEU A 122 8.44 -13.38 -1.23
CA LEU A 122 9.51 -14.21 -0.68
C LEU A 122 9.00 -15.19 0.38
N THR A 123 8.11 -14.72 1.26
CA THR A 123 7.48 -15.58 2.27
C THR A 123 6.31 -16.32 1.66
N THR A 124 6.38 -17.62 1.62
CA THR A 124 5.34 -18.49 1.07
C THR A 124 4.42 -19.06 2.15
N LEU A 125 3.28 -19.62 1.75
CA LEU A 125 2.40 -20.33 2.67
C LEU A 125 3.10 -21.52 3.35
N MET A 126 4.03 -22.17 2.65
CA MET A 126 4.82 -23.27 3.21
C MET A 126 5.81 -22.80 4.26
N ASP A 127 6.40 -21.62 4.10
CA ASP A 127 7.26 -21.02 5.13
C ASP A 127 6.49 -20.74 6.40
N ILE A 128 5.27 -20.19 6.28
CA ILE A 128 4.37 -19.96 7.42
C ILE A 128 3.98 -21.29 8.08
N TYR A 129 3.64 -22.30 7.30
CA TYR A 129 3.28 -23.63 7.81
C TYR A 129 4.44 -24.25 8.60
N HIS A 130 5.65 -24.25 8.04
CA HIS A 130 6.83 -24.78 8.71
C HIS A 130 7.18 -23.99 9.98
N CYS A 131 7.05 -22.67 9.95
CA CYS A 131 7.29 -21.82 11.12
C CYS A 131 6.32 -22.17 12.26
N LEU A 132 5.03 -22.31 11.95
CA LEU A 132 4.01 -22.71 12.93
C LEU A 132 4.22 -24.13 13.49
N GLN A 133 4.85 -25.02 12.72
CA GLN A 133 5.23 -26.36 13.16
C GLN A 133 6.54 -26.39 13.98
N GLY A 134 7.24 -25.26 14.09
CA GLY A 134 8.56 -25.19 14.73
C GLY A 134 9.67 -25.91 13.95
N SER A 135 9.45 -26.16 12.66
CA SER A 135 10.38 -26.87 11.76
C SER A 135 11.07 -26.00 10.71
N GLY A 136 10.82 -24.69 10.72
CA GLY A 136 11.39 -23.73 9.78
C GLY A 136 11.37 -22.31 10.32
N GLY A 137 12.05 -21.44 9.59
CA GLY A 137 12.25 -20.05 9.99
C GLY A 137 13.53 -19.86 10.80
N GLU A 138 13.89 -18.60 11.01
CA GLU A 138 15.02 -18.19 11.84
C GLU A 138 14.47 -17.43 13.05
N GLU A 139 14.93 -17.77 14.25
CA GLU A 139 14.55 -17.04 15.45
C GLU A 139 15.18 -15.64 15.43
N ILE A 140 14.34 -14.59 15.54
CA ILE A 140 14.79 -13.21 15.61
C ILE A 140 15.17 -12.88 17.06
N ILE A 141 16.47 -12.79 17.33
CA ILE A 141 17.00 -12.44 18.63
C ILE A 141 17.54 -11.00 18.60
N LEU A 142 16.98 -10.13 19.41
CA LEU A 142 17.41 -8.74 19.54
C LEU A 142 17.98 -8.49 20.95
N PRO A 143 18.92 -7.53 21.09
CA PRO A 143 19.36 -7.07 22.40
C PRO A 143 18.19 -6.61 23.26
N GLN A 144 18.23 -6.91 24.56
CA GLN A 144 17.09 -6.69 25.45
C GLN A 144 16.71 -5.20 25.60
N ASP A 145 17.69 -4.31 25.58
CA ASP A 145 17.49 -2.85 25.61
C ASP A 145 16.76 -2.36 24.35
N VAL A 146 17.10 -2.90 23.17
CA VAL A 146 16.41 -2.62 21.88
C VAL A 146 14.96 -3.10 21.97
N MET A 147 14.73 -4.34 22.43
CA MET A 147 13.38 -4.89 22.59
C MET A 147 12.52 -4.05 23.54
N GLN A 148 13.07 -3.63 24.69
CA GLN A 148 12.37 -2.79 25.66
C GLN A 148 12.07 -1.40 25.10
N GLY A 149 13.03 -0.78 24.39
CA GLY A 149 12.87 0.50 23.71
C GLY A 149 11.76 0.47 22.67
N ALA A 150 11.84 -0.49 21.74
CA ALA A 150 10.84 -0.69 20.70
C ALA A 150 9.45 -0.98 21.29
N GLY A 151 9.37 -1.86 22.31
CA GLY A 151 8.12 -2.17 22.98
C GLY A 151 7.44 -0.96 23.62
N ARG A 152 8.21 0.01 24.16
CA ARG A 152 7.65 1.28 24.67
C ARG A 152 7.05 2.11 23.54
N CYS A 153 7.76 2.23 22.41
CA CYS A 153 7.28 2.99 21.25
C CYS A 153 5.98 2.39 20.69
N ILE A 154 5.93 1.06 20.53
CA ILE A 154 4.74 0.36 20.02
C ILE A 154 3.55 0.54 20.95
N ARG A 155 3.73 0.34 22.27
CA ARG A 155 2.66 0.57 23.25
C ARG A 155 2.13 2.00 23.17
N ARG A 156 3.03 2.99 23.11
CA ARG A 156 2.62 4.39 23.00
C ARG A 156 1.87 4.70 21.71
N MET A 157 2.27 4.07 20.59
CA MET A 157 1.57 4.18 19.32
C MET A 157 0.12 3.63 19.43
N VAL A 158 -0.05 2.46 20.04
CA VAL A 158 -1.38 1.85 20.25
C VAL A 158 -2.25 2.72 21.17
N GLU A 159 -1.70 3.24 22.26
CA GLU A 159 -2.42 4.14 23.17
C GLU A 159 -2.92 5.43 22.50
N LEU A 160 -2.17 5.95 21.52
CA LEU A 160 -2.52 7.19 20.80
C LEU A 160 -3.40 6.96 19.57
N GLY A 161 -3.32 5.76 18.97
CA GLY A 161 -4.04 5.42 17.76
C GLY A 161 -5.45 4.84 17.98
N GLY A 162 -5.83 4.55 19.22
CA GLY A 162 -7.17 4.11 19.65
C GLY A 162 -7.27 2.62 19.68
#